data_d520c8947960917925d143c81afec434
#
_entry.id   d520c8947960917925d143c81afec434
#
_cell.length_a   1.000
_cell.length_b   1.000
_cell.length_c   1.000
_cell.angle_alpha   90.00
_cell.angle_beta   90.00
_cell.angle_gamma   90.00
#
_symmetry.space_group_name_H-M   'P 1'
#
loop_
_entity.id
_entity.type
_entity.pdbx_description
1 polymer ?
#
loop_
_entity_poly.entity_id
_entity_poly.type
_entity_poly.pdbx_seq_one_letter_code
_entity_poly.pdbx_strand_id
1 'polypeptide(L)'
;VYPYVTTSGDALAFAVVVLSWLDYHVGQRQPPCQVHAVITRCLGDNMLYELDGIGVRAEGDYWVADTATVMGNVLLKQDASVWFNAVVRGDNDQITIGEGSNVQDGSVLHTDPGYPLVIGPHVTIGHKVMLHGCDIGEGSLIGINAVVLNGAKIGKNCIIGANALITEGKEIPDNSMVMGSPGKVVKTLTDEQAQGIRVGAAHYVQNAKRFRDGAIVQSAALPV
;
A
#
# COMPACT_ATOMS: atom_id res chain seq x y z
N VAL A 1 -42.44 -16.74 -4.50
CA VAL A 1 -42.52 -16.86 -5.98
C VAL A 1 -41.92 -15.57 -6.54
N TYR A 2 -40.70 -15.66 -7.06
CA TYR A 2 -40.02 -14.54 -7.69
C TYR A 2 -40.27 -14.59 -9.21
N PRO A 3 -40.55 -13.48 -9.88
CA PRO A 3 -40.49 -13.43 -11.33
C PRO A 3 -39.10 -12.95 -11.79
N TYR A 4 -38.46 -13.72 -12.66
CA TYR A 4 -37.35 -13.30 -13.50
C TYR A 4 -37.84 -12.30 -14.54
N VAL A 5 -37.15 -11.19 -14.70
CA VAL A 5 -37.26 -10.33 -15.88
C VAL A 5 -35.89 -10.18 -16.51
N THR A 6 -35.76 -10.73 -17.71
CA THR A 6 -34.66 -10.47 -18.63
C THR A 6 -35.05 -9.29 -19.51
N THR A 7 -34.22 -8.22 -19.55
CA THR A 7 -34.17 -7.31 -20.70
C THR A 7 -32.77 -6.81 -20.95
N SER A 8 -32.42 -6.86 -22.21
CA SER A 8 -31.21 -6.36 -22.84
C SER A 8 -31.15 -4.82 -22.86
N GLY A 9 -29.96 -4.26 -22.66
CA GLY A 9 -29.55 -2.94 -23.20
C GLY A 9 -29.76 -1.77 -22.22
N ASP A 10 -28.65 -1.08 -22.01
CA ASP A 10 -28.46 0.25 -21.46
C ASP A 10 -28.02 0.35 -19.99
N ALA A 11 -26.75 0.79 -19.87
CA ALA A 11 -26.15 1.23 -18.63
C ALA A 11 -26.82 2.50 -18.13
N LEU A 12 -27.76 2.39 -17.19
CA LEU A 12 -28.27 3.52 -16.41
C LEU A 12 -28.79 3.05 -15.07
N ALA A 13 -28.09 3.50 -14.01
CA ALA A 13 -28.59 3.76 -12.67
C ALA A 13 -29.61 2.77 -12.09
N PHE A 14 -29.20 1.76 -11.34
CA PHE A 14 -30.04 1.16 -10.34
C PHE A 14 -29.94 1.95 -9.02
N ALA A 15 -30.68 3.06 -8.97
CA ALA A 15 -31.14 3.59 -7.70
C ALA A 15 -32.37 2.77 -7.30
N VAL A 16 -32.19 1.70 -6.54
CA VAL A 16 -33.33 1.03 -5.91
C VAL A 16 -33.72 1.83 -4.70
N VAL A 17 -34.78 2.59 -4.87
CA VAL A 17 -35.56 3.20 -3.80
C VAL A 17 -36.21 2.07 -2.99
N VAL A 18 -35.68 1.78 -1.81
CA VAL A 18 -36.45 1.11 -0.76
C VAL A 18 -37.06 2.20 0.11
N LEU A 19 -38.13 2.81 -0.42
CA LEU A 19 -39.06 3.61 0.33
C LEU A 19 -40.41 2.91 0.26
N SER A 20 -40.73 2.10 1.24
CA SER A 20 -42.09 1.85 1.77
C SER A 20 -42.07 0.64 2.68
N TRP A 21 -41.75 0.86 3.95
CA TRP A 21 -42.21 0.05 5.09
C TRP A 21 -41.85 0.76 6.39
N LEU A 22 -42.44 1.94 6.62
CA LEU A 22 -42.42 2.58 7.95
C LEU A 22 -43.56 3.60 8.05
N ASP A 23 -44.78 3.10 8.00
CA ASP A 23 -45.91 3.79 8.59
C ASP A 23 -46.81 2.75 9.27
N TYR A 24 -46.44 2.37 10.46
CA TYR A 24 -47.33 1.96 11.52
C TYR A 24 -46.54 1.65 12.79
N HIS A 25 -46.37 2.57 13.68
CA HIS A 25 -46.58 2.48 15.13
C HIS A 25 -45.99 3.71 15.86
N VAL A 26 -46.90 4.32 16.56
CA VAL A 26 -46.86 5.49 17.41
C VAL A 26 -45.76 5.44 18.50
N GLY A 27 -45.02 6.55 18.63
CA GLY A 27 -44.71 7.08 19.94
C GLY A 27 -43.47 6.59 20.66
N GLN A 28 -42.25 6.90 20.16
CA GLN A 28 -41.13 7.31 21.01
C GLN A 28 -40.12 8.07 20.14
N ARG A 29 -39.83 9.32 20.52
CA ARG A 29 -38.84 10.15 19.82
C ARG A 29 -37.43 9.62 20.10
N GLN A 30 -36.91 8.85 19.17
CA GLN A 30 -35.45 8.65 19.06
C GLN A 30 -34.89 9.74 18.17
N PRO A 31 -33.65 10.25 18.46
CA PRO A 31 -32.99 11.20 17.57
C PRO A 31 -32.82 10.56 16.18
N PRO A 32 -32.81 11.40 15.11
CA PRO A 32 -32.71 10.87 13.76
C PRO A 32 -31.42 10.06 13.64
N CYS A 33 -31.58 8.78 13.29
CA CYS A 33 -30.49 7.93 12.89
C CYS A 33 -29.77 8.66 11.74
N GLN A 34 -28.52 9.07 11.95
CA GLN A 34 -27.70 9.58 10.87
C GLN A 34 -27.58 8.44 9.86
N VAL A 35 -28.22 8.61 8.72
CA VAL A 35 -28.05 7.74 7.57
C VAL A 35 -26.60 7.90 7.15
N HIS A 36 -25.76 6.97 7.60
CA HIS A 36 -24.42 6.86 7.05
C HIS A 36 -24.59 6.57 5.57
N ALA A 37 -24.10 7.47 4.74
CA ALA A 37 -24.10 7.27 3.31
C ALA A 37 -23.43 5.92 3.03
N VAL A 38 -24.22 4.96 2.52
CA VAL A 38 -23.68 3.73 1.96
C VAL A 38 -22.91 4.16 0.72
N ILE A 39 -21.60 4.29 0.85
CA ILE A 39 -20.73 4.57 -0.28
C ILE A 39 -20.86 3.39 -1.22
N THR A 40 -21.56 3.59 -2.31
CA THR A 40 -21.57 2.65 -3.44
C THR A 40 -20.16 2.66 -4.01
N ARG A 41 -19.38 1.65 -3.65
CA ARG A 41 -18.02 1.49 -4.14
C ARG A 41 -18.08 1.20 -5.64
N CYS A 42 -17.69 2.15 -6.47
CA CYS A 42 -17.46 1.91 -7.90
C CYS A 42 -16.28 0.94 -8.04
N LEU A 43 -16.43 -0.09 -8.85
CA LEU A 43 -15.34 -0.99 -9.23
C LEU A 43 -14.23 -0.14 -9.86
N GLY A 44 -13.09 -0.02 -9.18
CA GLY A 44 -11.95 0.79 -9.61
C GLY A 44 -11.45 1.85 -8.62
N ASP A 45 -12.14 2.07 -7.49
CA ASP A 45 -11.66 3.01 -6.48
C ASP A 45 -10.58 2.35 -5.61
N ASN A 46 -9.39 2.94 -5.59
CA ASN A 46 -8.30 2.58 -4.69
C ASN A 46 -8.81 2.62 -3.25
N MET A 47 -8.35 1.67 -2.40
CA MET A 47 -8.70 1.67 -0.98
C MET A 47 -7.86 2.70 -0.21
N LEU A 48 -8.09 3.98 -0.50
CA LEU A 48 -7.53 5.09 0.24
C LEU A 48 -8.52 5.55 1.31
N TYR A 49 -8.06 5.66 2.55
CA TYR A 49 -8.91 6.04 3.67
C TYR A 49 -8.38 7.28 4.38
N GLU A 50 -9.29 8.17 4.71
CA GLU A 50 -9.06 9.24 5.67
C GLU A 50 -9.39 8.74 7.09
N LEU A 51 -8.60 9.17 8.06
CA LEU A 51 -8.82 8.91 9.48
C LEU A 51 -8.69 10.24 10.24
N ASP A 52 -9.70 10.62 11.00
CA ASP A 52 -9.74 11.83 11.82
C ASP A 52 -9.42 13.14 11.04
N GLY A 53 -9.86 13.23 9.79
CA GLY A 53 -9.61 14.36 8.91
C GLY A 53 -8.23 14.37 8.27
N ILE A 54 -7.43 13.33 8.46
CA ILE A 54 -6.10 13.18 7.86
C ILE A 54 -6.16 12.08 6.79
N GLY A 55 -5.95 12.48 5.53
CA GLY A 55 -6.01 11.59 4.38
C GLY A 55 -4.66 11.37 3.71
N VAL A 56 -4.65 10.42 2.79
CA VAL A 56 -3.51 10.12 1.92
C VAL A 56 -3.25 11.31 0.99
N ARG A 57 -2.00 11.74 0.91
CA ARG A 57 -1.54 12.83 0.05
C ARG A 57 -0.61 12.28 -1.03
N ALA A 58 -0.58 12.93 -2.19
CA ALA A 58 0.32 12.58 -3.28
C ALA A 58 1.06 13.80 -3.82
N GLU A 59 2.33 13.62 -4.14
CA GLU A 59 3.18 14.56 -4.88
C GLU A 59 3.51 13.91 -6.24
N GLY A 60 2.67 14.18 -7.25
CA GLY A 60 2.80 13.62 -8.60
C GLY A 60 1.99 12.33 -8.81
N ASP A 61 2.31 11.63 -9.90
CA ASP A 61 1.63 10.38 -10.27
C ASP A 61 2.00 9.24 -9.32
N TYR A 62 1.03 8.39 -9.03
CA TYR A 62 1.21 7.18 -8.22
C TYR A 62 0.29 6.06 -8.70
N TRP A 63 0.50 4.86 -8.19
CA TRP A 63 -0.41 3.74 -8.40
C TRP A 63 -0.62 2.92 -7.12
N VAL A 64 -1.87 2.61 -6.82
CA VAL A 64 -2.26 1.74 -5.70
C VAL A 64 -3.17 0.67 -6.26
N ALA A 65 -2.84 -0.60 -6.02
CA ALA A 65 -3.67 -1.71 -6.41
C ALA A 65 -5.04 -1.65 -5.71
N ASP A 66 -6.08 -2.13 -6.36
CA ASP A 66 -7.47 -2.13 -5.86
C ASP A 66 -7.68 -2.90 -4.55
N THR A 67 -6.82 -3.88 -4.27
CA THR A 67 -6.84 -4.66 -3.02
C THR A 67 -5.84 -4.19 -1.97
N ALA A 68 -5.02 -3.19 -2.28
CA ALA A 68 -4.14 -2.55 -1.30
C ALA A 68 -4.94 -1.57 -0.44
N THR A 69 -4.60 -1.47 0.85
CA THR A 69 -5.22 -0.53 1.79
C THR A 69 -4.20 0.54 2.21
N VAL A 70 -4.50 1.81 1.94
CA VAL A 70 -3.65 2.94 2.37
C VAL A 70 -4.49 3.90 3.18
N MET A 71 -4.08 4.25 4.40
CA MET A 71 -4.90 5.08 5.28
C MET A 71 -4.12 6.06 6.14
N GLY A 72 -4.75 7.19 6.44
CA GLY A 72 -4.26 8.20 7.38
C GLY A 72 -3.13 9.05 6.80
N ASN A 73 -2.16 9.41 7.64
CA ASN A 73 -1.05 10.31 7.30
C ASN A 73 0.00 9.61 6.41
N VAL A 74 -0.36 9.39 5.16
CA VAL A 74 0.54 8.78 4.15
C VAL A 74 0.83 9.78 3.05
N LEU A 75 2.11 9.89 2.64
CA LEU A 75 2.57 10.68 1.51
C LEU A 75 3.14 9.75 0.43
N LEU A 76 2.52 9.74 -0.74
CA LEU A 76 2.99 9.05 -1.93
C LEU A 76 3.70 10.05 -2.84
N LYS A 77 4.96 9.79 -3.19
CA LYS A 77 5.71 10.64 -4.11
C LYS A 77 5.58 10.17 -5.56
N GLN A 78 6.15 10.97 -6.48
CA GLN A 78 6.11 10.69 -7.92
C GLN A 78 6.49 9.23 -8.24
N ASP A 79 5.69 8.56 -9.06
CA ASP A 79 5.86 7.17 -9.50
C ASP A 79 5.95 6.13 -8.34
N ALA A 80 5.49 6.48 -7.13
CA ALA A 80 5.35 5.52 -6.05
C ALA A 80 4.26 4.49 -6.36
N SER A 81 4.46 3.22 -5.93
CA SER A 81 3.46 2.18 -6.17
C SER A 81 3.25 1.26 -4.95
N VAL A 82 1.97 0.93 -4.70
CA VAL A 82 1.54 0.02 -3.62
C VAL A 82 0.76 -1.14 -4.23
N TRP A 83 1.28 -2.34 -4.06
CA TRP A 83 0.83 -3.55 -4.77
C TRP A 83 -0.23 -4.32 -3.98
N PHE A 84 -0.73 -5.40 -4.58
CA PHE A 84 -1.92 -6.12 -4.12
C PHE A 84 -1.82 -6.60 -2.67
N ASN A 85 -2.89 -6.39 -1.90
CA ASN A 85 -3.02 -6.78 -0.49
C ASN A 85 -1.96 -6.15 0.45
N ALA A 86 -1.21 -5.14 0.01
CA ALA A 86 -0.36 -4.39 0.92
C ALA A 86 -1.20 -3.46 1.81
N VAL A 87 -0.76 -3.26 3.05
CA VAL A 87 -1.40 -2.37 4.04
C VAL A 87 -0.40 -1.30 4.44
N VAL A 88 -0.75 -0.03 4.23
CA VAL A 88 0.02 1.14 4.65
C VAL A 88 -0.84 1.96 5.59
N ARG A 89 -0.55 1.91 6.90
CA ARG A 89 -1.38 2.52 7.93
C ARG A 89 -0.61 3.58 8.72
N GLY A 90 -0.86 4.86 8.38
CA GLY A 90 -0.28 6.03 9.04
C GLY A 90 -1.26 6.67 10.03
N ASP A 91 -1.70 5.91 11.03
CA ASP A 91 -2.64 6.36 12.06
C ASP A 91 -1.95 6.97 13.29
N ASN A 92 -0.67 6.67 13.51
CA ASN A 92 0.10 7.20 14.63
C ASN A 92 1.10 8.28 14.20
N ASP A 93 1.84 8.04 13.12
CA ASP A 93 2.84 8.99 12.59
C ASP A 93 2.87 8.91 11.06
N GLN A 94 3.62 9.80 10.42
CA GLN A 94 3.66 9.89 8.97
C GLN A 94 4.41 8.71 8.34
N ILE A 95 3.85 8.17 7.25
CA ILE A 95 4.52 7.25 6.34
C ILE A 95 4.80 7.98 5.03
N THR A 96 6.05 8.00 4.57
CA THR A 96 6.43 8.55 3.26
C THR A 96 6.94 7.43 2.35
N ILE A 97 6.35 7.31 1.16
CA ILE A 97 6.84 6.42 0.11
C ILE A 97 7.50 7.28 -0.96
N GLY A 98 8.83 7.17 -1.10
CA GLY A 98 9.67 7.99 -1.95
C GLY A 98 9.44 7.79 -3.44
N GLU A 99 10.00 8.71 -4.23
CA GLU A 99 9.90 8.70 -5.69
C GLU A 99 10.38 7.38 -6.29
N GLY A 100 9.61 6.81 -7.23
CA GLY A 100 9.94 5.57 -7.93
C GLY A 100 10.05 4.34 -7.04
N SER A 101 9.59 4.42 -5.78
CA SER A 101 9.64 3.30 -4.84
C SER A 101 8.39 2.44 -4.92
N ASN A 102 8.56 1.16 -4.60
CA ASN A 102 7.45 0.20 -4.65
C ASN A 102 7.31 -0.58 -3.34
N VAL A 103 6.06 -0.79 -2.93
CA VAL A 103 5.68 -1.63 -1.78
C VAL A 103 4.94 -2.84 -2.33
N GLN A 104 5.58 -4.00 -2.33
CA GLN A 104 5.07 -5.18 -3.01
C GLN A 104 4.01 -5.93 -2.20
N ASP A 105 3.42 -6.91 -2.85
CA ASP A 105 2.23 -7.64 -2.42
C ASP A 105 2.30 -8.16 -0.99
N GLY A 106 1.24 -7.92 -0.22
CA GLY A 106 1.09 -8.41 1.14
C GLY A 106 2.01 -7.78 2.18
N SER A 107 2.74 -6.72 1.84
CA SER A 107 3.59 -5.99 2.80
C SER A 107 2.76 -5.16 3.76
N VAL A 108 3.26 -4.96 4.99
CA VAL A 108 2.61 -4.16 6.02
C VAL A 108 3.56 -3.07 6.49
N LEU A 109 3.12 -1.82 6.40
CA LEU A 109 3.82 -0.61 6.83
C LEU A 109 3.01 0.07 7.92
N HIS A 110 3.63 0.28 9.08
CA HIS A 110 2.98 0.91 10.22
C HIS A 110 3.95 1.80 11.01
N THR A 111 3.43 2.60 11.91
CA THR A 111 4.17 3.55 12.73
C THR A 111 3.69 3.51 14.18
N ASP A 112 4.59 3.82 15.11
CA ASP A 112 4.25 4.21 16.48
C ASP A 112 4.44 5.72 16.65
N PRO A 113 3.82 6.35 17.65
CA PRO A 113 4.03 7.76 17.95
C PRO A 113 5.53 8.10 18.17
N GLY A 114 6.05 9.06 17.38
CA GLY A 114 7.46 9.46 17.42
C GLY A 114 8.40 8.59 16.57
N TYR A 115 7.85 7.60 15.83
CA TYR A 115 8.60 6.77 14.91
C TYR A 115 7.99 6.85 13.49
N PRO A 116 8.19 7.94 12.75
CA PRO A 116 7.75 8.03 11.37
C PRO A 116 8.43 6.95 10.52
N LEU A 117 7.80 6.58 9.41
CA LEU A 117 8.36 5.63 8.46
C LEU A 117 8.72 6.36 7.16
N VAL A 118 9.99 6.36 6.80
CA VAL A 118 10.47 7.04 5.60
C VAL A 118 11.12 6.05 4.64
N ILE A 119 10.53 5.88 3.48
CA ILE A 119 11.11 5.15 2.36
C ILE A 119 11.69 6.18 1.39
N GLY A 120 13.00 6.15 1.19
CA GLY A 120 13.71 7.01 0.25
C GLY A 120 13.34 6.74 -1.21
N PRO A 121 13.93 7.49 -2.16
CA PRO A 121 13.68 7.28 -3.59
C PRO A 121 14.23 5.93 -4.09
N HIS A 122 13.57 5.38 -5.13
CA HIS A 122 14.01 4.18 -5.85
C HIS A 122 14.25 2.95 -4.96
N VAL A 123 13.48 2.82 -3.89
CA VAL A 123 13.53 1.69 -2.95
C VAL A 123 12.55 0.60 -3.39
N THR A 124 12.98 -0.64 -3.27
CA THR A 124 12.13 -1.81 -3.46
C THR A 124 11.82 -2.46 -2.11
N ILE A 125 10.55 -2.45 -1.72
CA ILE A 125 10.05 -3.22 -0.58
C ILE A 125 9.44 -4.50 -1.12
N GLY A 126 10.13 -5.62 -0.90
CA GLY A 126 9.75 -6.95 -1.41
C GLY A 126 8.45 -7.46 -0.81
N HIS A 127 7.93 -8.54 -1.39
CA HIS A 127 6.66 -9.15 -0.96
C HIS A 127 6.66 -9.52 0.53
N LYS A 128 5.54 -9.30 1.22
CA LYS A 128 5.31 -9.66 2.63
C LYS A 128 6.32 -9.06 3.61
N VAL A 129 6.95 -7.94 3.27
CA VAL A 129 7.84 -7.21 4.20
C VAL A 129 7.02 -6.54 5.28
N MET A 130 7.54 -6.53 6.51
CA MET A 130 7.05 -5.72 7.62
C MET A 130 8.01 -4.58 7.91
N LEU A 131 7.54 -3.33 7.75
CA LEU A 131 8.25 -2.13 8.17
C LEU A 131 7.48 -1.46 9.30
N HIS A 132 8.18 -1.10 10.37
CA HIS A 132 7.58 -0.45 11.52
C HIS A 132 8.47 0.72 11.97
N GLY A 133 8.01 1.98 11.75
CA GLY A 133 8.66 3.19 12.24
C GLY A 133 10.17 3.28 11.96
N CYS A 134 10.60 3.15 10.70
CA CYS A 134 12.00 3.05 10.31
C CYS A 134 12.35 3.91 9.09
N ASP A 135 13.64 4.13 8.87
CA ASP A 135 14.16 4.85 7.71
C ASP A 135 14.84 3.89 6.72
N ILE A 136 14.45 3.95 5.46
CA ILE A 136 15.06 3.17 4.38
C ILE A 136 15.71 4.11 3.37
N GLY A 137 17.02 4.06 3.28
CA GLY A 137 17.83 4.89 2.39
C GLY A 137 17.61 4.59 0.91
N GLU A 138 17.81 5.63 0.10
CA GLU A 138 17.67 5.64 -1.36
C GLU A 138 18.30 4.41 -2.03
N GLY A 139 17.62 3.84 -3.03
CA GLY A 139 18.14 2.77 -3.87
C GLY A 139 18.33 1.42 -3.17
N SER A 140 17.76 1.25 -1.97
CA SER A 140 17.89 0.00 -1.20
C SER A 140 16.79 -1.00 -1.56
N LEU A 141 17.08 -2.28 -1.32
CA LEU A 141 16.15 -3.40 -1.49
C LEU A 141 15.93 -4.09 -0.15
N ILE A 142 14.68 -4.16 0.27
CA ILE A 142 14.24 -4.95 1.42
C ILE A 142 13.67 -6.26 0.88
N GLY A 143 14.35 -7.35 1.17
CA GLY A 143 14.05 -8.68 0.63
C GLY A 143 12.74 -9.26 1.16
N ILE A 144 12.21 -10.24 0.44
CA ILE A 144 10.93 -10.89 0.73
C ILE A 144 10.85 -11.32 2.20
N ASN A 145 9.72 -10.99 2.86
CA ASN A 145 9.42 -11.38 4.24
C ASN A 145 10.44 -10.89 5.28
N ALA A 146 11.24 -9.85 4.96
CA ALA A 146 12.11 -9.20 5.95
C ALA A 146 11.28 -8.35 6.91
N VAL A 147 11.81 -8.13 8.12
CA VAL A 147 11.22 -7.31 9.17
C VAL A 147 12.21 -6.23 9.57
N VAL A 148 11.76 -4.95 9.60
CA VAL A 148 12.55 -3.81 10.06
C VAL A 148 11.74 -3.07 11.13
N LEU A 149 12.30 -2.93 12.33
CA LEU A 149 11.60 -2.43 13.51
C LEU A 149 11.90 -0.95 13.81
N ASN A 150 11.21 -0.41 14.82
CA ASN A 150 11.22 1.00 15.20
C ASN A 150 12.63 1.59 15.33
N GLY A 151 12.81 2.78 14.76
CA GLY A 151 14.05 3.55 14.83
C GLY A 151 15.22 2.94 14.06
N ALA A 152 15.02 1.81 13.37
CA ALA A 152 16.09 1.26 12.52
C ALA A 152 16.34 2.17 11.31
N LYS A 153 17.61 2.32 10.94
CA LYS A 153 18.04 3.13 9.81
C LYS A 153 18.84 2.29 8.83
N ILE A 154 18.29 2.09 7.66
CA ILE A 154 18.97 1.41 6.56
C ILE A 154 19.60 2.46 5.66
N GLY A 155 20.91 2.40 5.45
CA GLY A 155 21.64 3.27 4.56
C GLY A 155 21.21 3.14 3.09
N LYS A 156 21.88 3.91 2.21
CA LYS A 156 21.62 3.89 0.77
C LYS A 156 22.18 2.64 0.11
N ASN A 157 21.57 2.23 -0.99
CA ASN A 157 22.03 1.12 -1.83
C ASN A 157 22.26 -0.19 -1.04
N CYS A 158 21.47 -0.45 0.01
CA CYS A 158 21.58 -1.66 0.81
C CYS A 158 20.71 -2.79 0.26
N ILE A 159 21.12 -4.02 0.51
CA ILE A 159 20.29 -5.22 0.34
C ILE A 159 20.05 -5.82 1.72
N ILE A 160 18.80 -5.81 2.16
CA ILE A 160 18.35 -6.60 3.31
C ILE A 160 17.83 -7.91 2.76
N GLY A 161 18.47 -9.02 3.10
CA GLY A 161 18.13 -10.34 2.57
C GLY A 161 16.73 -10.79 2.97
N ALA A 162 16.18 -11.74 2.22
CA ALA A 162 14.88 -12.34 2.54
C ALA A 162 14.89 -12.94 3.95
N ASN A 163 13.76 -12.81 4.69
CA ASN A 163 13.59 -13.26 6.08
C ASN A 163 14.58 -12.64 7.08
N ALA A 164 15.30 -11.57 6.74
CA ALA A 164 16.16 -10.90 7.69
C ALA A 164 15.35 -10.10 8.72
N LEU A 165 15.84 -10.04 9.96
CA LEU A 165 15.27 -9.23 11.03
C LEU A 165 16.25 -8.09 11.39
N ILE A 166 15.85 -6.86 11.14
CA ILE A 166 16.55 -5.67 11.62
C ILE A 166 15.85 -5.20 12.90
N THR A 167 16.54 -5.30 13.99
CA THR A 167 16.04 -4.96 15.33
C THR A 167 15.93 -3.45 15.52
N GLU A 168 15.18 -3.04 16.52
CA GLU A 168 14.96 -1.63 16.89
C GLU A 168 16.26 -0.85 17.02
N GLY A 169 16.25 0.40 16.53
CA GLY A 169 17.37 1.33 16.59
C GLY A 169 18.63 0.88 15.85
N LYS A 170 18.59 -0.22 15.08
CA LYS A 170 19.76 -0.71 14.34
C LYS A 170 20.11 0.19 13.18
N GLU A 171 21.36 0.62 13.09
CA GLU A 171 21.89 1.36 11.95
C GLU A 171 22.69 0.44 11.01
N ILE A 172 22.36 0.47 9.73
CA ILE A 172 23.02 -0.28 8.66
C ILE A 172 23.71 0.74 7.74
N PRO A 173 25.04 0.67 7.59
CA PRO A 173 25.78 1.58 6.71
C PRO A 173 25.36 1.45 5.24
N ASP A 174 25.63 2.50 4.46
CA ASP A 174 25.45 2.49 3.00
C ASP A 174 26.15 1.31 2.34
N ASN A 175 25.64 0.87 1.21
CA ASN A 175 26.18 -0.21 0.38
C ASN A 175 26.35 -1.55 1.13
N SER A 176 25.53 -1.82 2.13
CA SER A 176 25.63 -3.05 2.92
C SER A 176 24.69 -4.15 2.42
N MET A 177 25.18 -5.39 2.40
CA MET A 177 24.34 -6.57 2.31
C MET A 177 24.16 -7.17 3.70
N VAL A 178 22.90 -7.30 4.15
CA VAL A 178 22.53 -7.81 5.46
C VAL A 178 21.75 -9.11 5.31
N MET A 179 22.07 -10.11 6.12
CA MET A 179 21.35 -11.39 6.14
C MET A 179 21.14 -11.91 7.56
N GLY A 180 20.10 -12.72 7.73
CA GLY A 180 19.85 -13.48 8.96
C GLY A 180 18.87 -12.82 9.93
N SER A 181 18.53 -13.55 11.00
CA SER A 181 17.65 -13.12 12.08
C SER A 181 18.33 -13.47 13.42
N PRO A 182 18.90 -12.47 14.15
CA PRO A 182 19.01 -11.05 13.80
C PRO A 182 19.95 -10.80 12.60
N GLY A 183 19.67 -9.72 11.85
CA GLY A 183 20.41 -9.34 10.63
C GLY A 183 21.84 -8.87 10.94
N LYS A 184 22.78 -9.35 10.12
CA LYS A 184 24.19 -8.98 10.21
C LYS A 184 24.69 -8.55 8.83
N VAL A 185 25.52 -7.49 8.79
CA VAL A 185 26.22 -7.11 7.57
C VAL A 185 27.19 -8.24 7.18
N VAL A 186 27.01 -8.80 5.99
CA VAL A 186 27.82 -9.94 5.49
C VAL A 186 28.83 -9.50 4.44
N LYS A 187 28.57 -8.40 3.75
CA LYS A 187 29.53 -7.80 2.80
C LYS A 187 29.14 -6.36 2.46
N THR A 188 30.08 -5.62 1.85
CA THR A 188 29.82 -4.35 1.16
C THR A 188 29.51 -4.63 -0.31
N LEU A 189 28.52 -3.95 -0.87
CA LEU A 189 28.15 -4.05 -2.29
C LEU A 189 29.10 -3.24 -3.17
N THR A 190 29.30 -3.70 -4.39
CA THR A 190 29.97 -2.92 -5.44
C THR A 190 28.98 -1.94 -6.08
N ASP A 191 29.52 -0.95 -6.82
CA ASP A 191 28.69 0.02 -7.56
C ASP A 191 27.79 -0.68 -8.60
N GLU A 192 28.27 -1.74 -9.26
CA GLU A 192 27.48 -2.50 -10.21
C GLU A 192 26.31 -3.22 -9.52
N GLN A 193 26.53 -3.75 -8.30
CA GLN A 193 25.48 -4.39 -7.52
C GLN A 193 24.43 -3.37 -7.07
N ALA A 194 24.86 -2.19 -6.62
CA ALA A 194 23.97 -1.08 -6.27
C ALA A 194 23.16 -0.61 -7.49
N GLN A 195 23.79 -0.48 -8.65
CA GLN A 195 23.09 -0.13 -9.89
C GLN A 195 22.03 -1.19 -10.26
N GLY A 196 22.32 -2.48 -10.07
CA GLY A 196 21.39 -3.57 -10.32
C GLY A 196 20.09 -3.46 -9.49
N ILE A 197 20.18 -2.98 -8.24
CA ILE A 197 19.01 -2.75 -7.39
C ILE A 197 18.11 -1.66 -8.00
N ARG A 198 18.69 -0.55 -8.43
CA ARG A 198 17.97 0.58 -9.04
C ARG A 198 17.24 0.20 -10.33
N VAL A 199 17.82 -0.69 -11.14
CA VAL A 199 17.15 -1.24 -12.34
C VAL A 199 15.89 -2.00 -11.94
N GLY A 200 15.92 -2.75 -10.82
CA GLY A 200 14.75 -3.43 -10.28
C GLY A 200 13.62 -2.44 -9.90
N ALA A 201 13.96 -1.35 -9.21
CA ALA A 201 12.98 -0.32 -8.86
C ALA A 201 12.37 0.36 -10.10
N ALA A 202 13.19 0.71 -11.08
CA ALA A 202 12.73 1.29 -12.35
C ALA A 202 11.78 0.34 -13.12
N HIS A 203 12.02 -0.97 -13.06
CA HIS A 203 11.12 -1.97 -13.64
C HIS A 203 9.73 -1.91 -12.99
N TYR A 204 9.66 -1.74 -11.65
CA TYR A 204 8.38 -1.62 -10.95
C TYR A 204 7.62 -0.34 -11.31
N VAL A 205 8.31 0.77 -11.58
CA VAL A 205 7.67 1.99 -12.13
C VAL A 205 6.97 1.68 -13.46
N GLN A 206 7.64 0.97 -14.38
CA GLN A 206 7.04 0.60 -15.66
C GLN A 206 5.88 -0.41 -15.48
N ASN A 207 6.03 -1.37 -14.57
CA ASN A 207 4.96 -2.30 -14.27
C ASN A 207 3.73 -1.59 -13.69
N ALA A 208 3.90 -0.66 -12.75
CA ALA A 208 2.79 0.10 -12.18
C ALA A 208 1.98 0.83 -13.28
N LYS A 209 2.68 1.48 -14.23
CA LYS A 209 2.04 2.11 -15.40
C LYS A 209 1.28 1.09 -16.26
N ARG A 210 1.89 -0.06 -16.53
CA ARG A 210 1.24 -1.15 -17.28
C ARG A 210 -0.02 -1.67 -16.58
N PHE A 211 0.01 -1.86 -15.25
CA PHE A 211 -1.16 -2.31 -14.48
C PHE A 211 -2.25 -1.24 -14.44
N ARG A 212 -1.90 0.01 -14.20
CA ARG A 212 -2.84 1.12 -14.22
C ARG A 212 -3.58 1.25 -15.55
N ASP A 213 -2.86 1.10 -16.66
CA ASP A 213 -3.37 1.38 -18.00
C ASP A 213 -3.97 0.13 -18.68
N GLY A 214 -3.67 -1.08 -18.21
CA GLY A 214 -3.99 -2.31 -18.92
C GLY A 214 -4.62 -3.45 -18.12
N ALA A 215 -4.70 -3.36 -16.80
CA ALA A 215 -5.34 -4.41 -16.01
C ALA A 215 -6.88 -4.27 -16.08
N ILE A 216 -7.54 -5.35 -16.44
CA ILE A 216 -9.02 -5.44 -16.47
C ILE A 216 -9.48 -6.63 -15.63
N VAL A 217 -10.67 -6.49 -15.03
CA VAL A 217 -11.33 -7.61 -14.34
C VAL A 217 -11.82 -8.61 -15.39
N GLN A 218 -11.34 -9.84 -15.30
CA GLN A 218 -11.75 -10.93 -16.18
C GLN A 218 -12.90 -11.72 -15.54
N SER A 219 -14.01 -11.89 -16.24
CA SER A 219 -15.21 -12.54 -15.70
C SER A 219 -15.10 -14.07 -15.63
N ALA A 220 -14.26 -14.67 -16.47
CA ALA A 220 -14.00 -16.12 -16.51
C ALA A 220 -12.60 -16.43 -17.06
N ALA A 221 -12.05 -17.59 -16.71
CA ALA A 221 -10.81 -18.06 -17.35
C ALA A 221 -11.01 -18.29 -18.84
N LEU A 222 -10.00 -17.95 -19.64
CA LEU A 222 -9.99 -18.27 -21.08
C LEU A 222 -9.76 -19.77 -21.27
N PRO A 223 -10.40 -20.40 -22.28
CA PRO A 223 -10.09 -21.81 -22.61
C PRO A 223 -8.63 -21.93 -23.09
N VAL A 224 -8.01 -23.06 -22.80
CA VAL A 224 -6.64 -23.41 -23.26
C VAL A 224 -6.66 -23.80 -24.72
#